data_880d40e165c203c5177f41554e7484d8
#
_entry.id   880d40e165c203c5177f41554e7484d8
#
_cell.length_a   1.000
_cell.length_b   1.000
_cell.length_c   1.000
_cell.angle_alpha   90.00
_cell.angle_beta   90.00
_cell.angle_gamma   90.00
#
_symmetry.space_group_name_H-M   'P 1'
#
loop_
_entity.id
_entity.type
_entity.pdbx_description
1 polymer ?
#
loop_
_entity_poly.entity_id
_entity_poly.type
_entity_poly.pdbx_seq_one_letter_code
_entity_poly.pdbx_strand_id
1 'polypeptide(L)'
;MANKSLELVTKAFKSFDRFSGFTRDCRVISVNDGIVKLEMDVTKAHLNSSGQLHEGCLAALVDMVTSVAIRTSKIGEMGVSINLNMSYPNCAKLSDTILINGTLLHCTNKLAHTRAEIRRKSDNLLIAYGQHTKAFPKKSQ
;
A
#
# COMPACT_ATOMS: atom_id res chain seq x y z
N MET A 1 22.99 -0.62 -2.99
CA MET A 1 21.84 0.13 -3.56
C MET A 1 20.48 -0.30 -2.98
N ALA A 2 20.20 -1.58 -2.86
CA ALA A 2 18.93 -2.09 -2.29
C ALA A 2 18.66 -1.57 -0.86
N ASN A 3 19.67 -1.45 -0.01
CA ASN A 3 19.54 -1.01 1.38
C ASN A 3 19.07 0.46 1.51
N LYS A 4 19.57 1.33 0.63
CA LYS A 4 19.22 2.77 0.65
C LYS A 4 17.76 3.03 0.28
N SER A 5 17.22 2.30 -0.69
CA SER A 5 15.80 2.40 -1.08
C SER A 5 14.88 1.91 0.04
N LEU A 6 15.25 0.82 0.69
CA LEU A 6 14.52 0.27 1.84
C LEU A 6 14.48 1.28 3.01
N GLU A 7 15.60 1.89 3.34
CA GLU A 7 15.70 2.88 4.41
C GLU A 7 14.85 4.12 4.11
N LEU A 8 14.89 4.64 2.88
CA LEU A 8 14.11 5.80 2.46
C LEU A 8 12.60 5.52 2.56
N VAL A 9 12.15 4.38 2.08
CA VAL A 9 10.73 3.98 2.15
C VAL A 9 10.31 3.77 3.60
N THR A 10 11.11 3.09 4.41
CA THR A 10 10.85 2.90 5.84
C THR A 10 10.70 4.25 6.55
N LYS A 11 11.60 5.20 6.29
CA LYS A 11 11.54 6.55 6.86
C LYS A 11 10.28 7.30 6.41
N ALA A 12 9.90 7.17 5.13
CA ALA A 12 8.68 7.79 4.59
C ALA A 12 7.43 7.27 5.30
N PHE A 13 7.28 5.96 5.47
CA PHE A 13 6.13 5.37 6.19
C PHE A 13 6.06 5.82 7.65
N LYS A 14 7.19 5.96 8.32
CA LYS A 14 7.24 6.46 9.71
C LYS A 14 6.91 7.94 9.85
N SER A 15 7.04 8.71 8.78
CA SER A 15 6.77 10.15 8.79
C SER A 15 5.32 10.51 8.47
N PHE A 16 4.51 9.58 8.01
CA PHE A 16 3.09 9.82 7.73
C PHE A 16 2.34 10.14 9.02
N ASP A 17 1.52 11.17 8.96
CA ASP A 17 0.69 11.66 10.04
C ASP A 17 -0.78 11.77 9.61
N ARG A 18 -1.63 12.30 10.45
CA ARG A 18 -3.05 12.51 10.20
C ARG A 18 -3.73 11.19 9.78
N PHE A 19 -4.56 11.20 8.75
CA PHE A 19 -5.30 10.00 8.32
C PHE A 19 -4.40 8.82 7.93
N SER A 20 -3.26 9.08 7.32
CA SER A 20 -2.30 8.04 6.93
C SER A 20 -1.38 7.58 8.07
N GLY A 21 -1.56 8.10 9.28
CA GLY A 21 -0.68 7.80 10.41
C GLY A 21 -0.63 6.34 10.81
N PHE A 22 -1.70 5.56 10.58
CA PHE A 22 -1.72 4.12 10.87
C PHE A 22 -0.71 3.33 10.02
N THR A 23 -0.28 3.86 8.89
CA THR A 23 0.74 3.21 8.05
C THR A 23 2.12 3.12 8.72
N ARG A 24 2.33 3.88 9.82
CA ARG A 24 3.52 3.74 10.67
C ARG A 24 3.65 2.38 11.33
N ASP A 25 2.54 1.65 11.45
CA ASP A 25 2.51 0.29 11.97
C ASP A 25 3.04 -0.73 10.95
N CYS A 26 3.22 -0.33 9.70
CA CYS A 26 3.76 -1.18 8.65
C CYS A 26 5.28 -1.30 8.77
N ARG A 27 5.76 -2.53 8.60
CA ARG A 27 7.18 -2.84 8.41
C ARG A 27 7.45 -3.00 6.92
N VAL A 28 8.49 -2.35 6.40
CA VAL A 28 8.90 -2.49 5.01
C VAL A 28 9.78 -3.74 4.87
N ILE A 29 9.32 -4.70 4.10
CA ILE A 29 10.02 -6.00 3.91
C ILE A 29 10.98 -5.92 2.73
N SER A 30 10.50 -5.40 1.59
CA SER A 30 11.35 -5.24 0.41
C SER A 30 10.85 -4.12 -0.49
N VAL A 31 11.79 -3.51 -1.19
CA VAL A 31 11.54 -2.48 -2.19
C VAL A 31 12.40 -2.79 -3.42
N ASN A 32 11.73 -3.02 -4.54
CA ASN A 32 12.36 -3.14 -5.86
C ASN A 32 11.69 -2.13 -6.80
N ASP A 33 12.28 -1.88 -7.95
CA ASP A 33 11.72 -0.94 -8.94
C ASP A 33 10.24 -1.25 -9.22
N GLY A 34 9.35 -0.40 -8.70
CA GLY A 34 7.90 -0.52 -8.85
C GLY A 34 7.22 -1.64 -8.05
N ILE A 35 7.93 -2.33 -7.13
CA ILE A 35 7.38 -3.38 -6.29
C ILE A 35 7.71 -3.09 -4.83
N VAL A 36 6.69 -3.02 -3.98
CA VAL A 36 6.85 -2.77 -2.54
C VAL A 36 6.10 -3.84 -1.76
N LYS A 37 6.78 -4.43 -0.78
CA LYS A 37 6.21 -5.42 0.12
C LYS A 37 6.28 -4.92 1.55
N LEU A 38 5.13 -4.92 2.21
CA LEU A 38 4.97 -4.49 3.60
C LEU A 38 4.37 -5.63 4.43
N GLU A 39 4.53 -5.49 5.73
CA GLU A 39 3.93 -6.36 6.73
C GLU A 39 3.33 -5.52 7.86
N MET A 40 2.17 -5.89 8.39
CA MET A 40 1.52 -5.20 9.50
C MET A 40 0.82 -6.19 10.41
N ASP A 41 0.97 -6.01 11.72
CA ASP A 41 0.19 -6.73 12.71
C ASP A 41 -1.14 -6.01 12.94
N VAL A 42 -2.24 -6.76 12.92
CA VAL A 42 -3.57 -6.21 13.14
C VAL A 42 -3.77 -5.94 14.63
N THR A 43 -4.00 -4.69 14.98
CA THR A 43 -4.28 -4.23 16.34
C THR A 43 -5.72 -3.74 16.48
N LYS A 44 -6.14 -3.44 17.71
CA LYS A 44 -7.49 -2.88 17.97
C LYS A 44 -7.78 -1.60 17.22
N ALA A 45 -6.75 -0.78 16.96
CA ALA A 45 -6.89 0.48 16.21
C ALA A 45 -7.29 0.28 14.74
N HIS A 46 -7.09 -0.92 14.20
CA HIS A 46 -7.39 -1.24 12.80
C HIS A 46 -8.76 -1.91 12.60
N LEU A 47 -9.49 -2.21 13.68
CA LEU A 47 -10.71 -3.01 13.60
C LEU A 47 -11.96 -2.19 13.34
N ASN A 48 -12.92 -2.81 12.66
CA ASN A 48 -14.30 -2.34 12.59
C ASN A 48 -15.11 -2.78 13.84
N SER A 49 -16.38 -2.41 13.89
CA SER A 49 -17.27 -2.75 15.01
C SER A 49 -17.52 -4.26 15.18
N SER A 50 -17.26 -5.05 14.14
CA SER A 50 -17.39 -6.52 14.14
C SER A 50 -16.12 -7.24 14.60
N GLY A 51 -15.07 -6.50 14.98
CA GLY A 51 -13.79 -7.07 15.40
C GLY A 51 -12.92 -7.59 14.26
N GLN A 52 -13.15 -7.14 13.05
CA GLN A 52 -12.38 -7.49 11.86
C GLN A 52 -11.59 -6.28 11.37
N LEU A 53 -10.51 -6.53 10.64
CA LEU A 53 -9.74 -5.46 9.99
C LEU A 53 -10.65 -4.62 9.09
N HIS A 54 -10.71 -3.32 9.36
CA HIS A 54 -11.64 -2.39 8.72
C HIS A 54 -11.36 -2.30 7.21
N GLU A 55 -12.41 -2.39 6.39
CA GLU A 55 -12.32 -2.30 4.93
C GLU A 55 -11.69 -0.97 4.48
N GLY A 56 -12.01 0.11 5.15
CA GLY A 56 -11.37 1.42 4.92
C GLY A 56 -9.88 1.42 5.20
N CYS A 57 -9.44 0.68 6.23
CA CYS A 57 -8.00 0.48 6.50
C CYS A 57 -7.33 -0.30 5.37
N LEU A 58 -7.96 -1.38 4.89
CA LEU A 58 -7.47 -2.16 3.75
C LEU A 58 -7.35 -1.31 2.48
N ALA A 59 -8.36 -0.49 2.17
CA ALA A 59 -8.33 0.42 1.02
C ALA A 59 -7.21 1.46 1.16
N ALA A 60 -7.03 2.04 2.34
CA ALA A 60 -5.96 3.00 2.60
C ALA A 60 -4.56 2.36 2.49
N LEU A 61 -4.40 1.11 2.93
CA LEU A 61 -3.14 0.36 2.76
C LEU A 61 -2.83 0.13 1.28
N VAL A 62 -3.82 -0.22 0.46
CA VAL A 62 -3.65 -0.37 -1.00
C VAL A 62 -3.29 0.96 -1.64
N ASP A 63 -3.97 2.05 -1.29
CA ASP A 63 -3.64 3.39 -1.75
C ASP A 63 -2.17 3.74 -1.46
N MET A 64 -1.73 3.54 -0.24
CA MET A 64 -0.38 3.89 0.19
C MET A 64 0.69 3.02 -0.47
N VAL A 65 0.53 1.70 -0.49
CA VAL A 65 1.55 0.79 -1.03
C VAL A 65 1.71 0.96 -2.53
N THR A 66 0.63 1.17 -3.27
CA THR A 66 0.68 1.41 -4.72
C THR A 66 1.28 2.76 -5.07
N SER A 67 0.97 3.80 -4.29
CA SER A 67 1.58 5.13 -4.46
C SER A 67 3.09 5.10 -4.22
N VAL A 68 3.52 4.38 -3.20
CA VAL A 68 4.96 4.19 -2.92
C VAL A 68 5.62 3.33 -4.00
N ALA A 69 4.93 2.32 -4.54
CA ALA A 69 5.44 1.52 -5.66
C ALA A 69 5.75 2.39 -6.89
N ILE A 70 4.88 3.34 -7.22
CA ILE A 70 5.13 4.29 -8.31
C ILE A 70 6.35 5.17 -7.98
N ARG A 71 6.41 5.70 -6.76
CA ARG A 71 7.50 6.59 -6.34
C ARG A 71 8.88 5.90 -6.34
N THR A 72 8.92 4.61 -6.05
CA THR A 72 10.18 3.84 -6.06
C THR A 72 10.60 3.37 -7.45
N SER A 73 9.76 3.56 -8.44
CA SER A 73 10.09 3.30 -9.83
C SER A 73 10.92 4.44 -10.45
N LYS A 74 11.30 4.28 -11.71
CA LYS A 74 12.02 5.32 -12.48
C LYS A 74 11.23 6.63 -12.61
N ILE A 75 9.92 6.60 -12.42
CA ILE A 75 9.05 7.78 -12.48
C ILE A 75 9.32 8.72 -11.31
N GLY A 76 9.51 8.19 -10.10
CA GLY A 76 9.86 8.97 -8.91
C GLY A 76 8.75 9.87 -8.35
N GLU A 77 7.54 9.83 -8.88
CA GLU A 77 6.38 10.62 -8.45
C GLU A 77 5.27 9.71 -7.91
N MET A 78 4.44 10.22 -7.01
CA MET A 78 3.28 9.46 -6.49
C MET A 78 2.02 9.66 -7.34
N GLY A 79 1.91 10.80 -8.04
CA GLY A 79 0.72 11.16 -8.79
C GLY A 79 -0.50 11.45 -7.92
N VAL A 80 -1.66 11.62 -8.58
CA VAL A 80 -2.96 11.79 -7.95
C VAL A 80 -3.89 10.65 -8.32
N SER A 81 -4.72 10.20 -7.38
CA SER A 81 -5.62 9.08 -7.60
C SER A 81 -6.76 9.47 -8.55
N ILE A 82 -7.01 8.63 -9.56
CA ILE A 82 -8.18 8.72 -10.44
C ILE A 82 -9.21 7.68 -10.05
N ASN A 83 -8.78 6.44 -9.83
CA ASN A 83 -9.65 5.32 -9.53
C ASN A 83 -8.95 4.36 -8.58
N LEU A 84 -9.67 3.96 -7.55
CA LEU A 84 -9.28 2.90 -6.64
C LEU A 84 -10.44 1.90 -6.55
N ASN A 85 -10.22 0.68 -7.01
CA ASN A 85 -11.20 -0.39 -7.01
C ASN A 85 -10.74 -1.49 -6.07
N MET A 86 -11.59 -1.88 -5.11
CA MET A 86 -11.26 -2.87 -4.07
C MET A 86 -12.23 -4.03 -4.06
N SER A 87 -11.70 -5.21 -3.72
CA SER A 87 -12.48 -6.40 -3.38
C SER A 87 -11.98 -7.00 -2.07
N TYR A 88 -12.91 -7.52 -1.26
CA TYR A 88 -12.65 -8.01 0.10
C TYR A 88 -13.15 -9.46 0.24
N PRO A 89 -12.47 -10.46 -0.34
CA PRO A 89 -12.98 -11.83 -0.33
C PRO A 89 -12.96 -12.49 1.04
N ASN A 90 -12.10 -12.05 1.96
CA ASN A 90 -11.96 -12.62 3.30
C ASN A 90 -11.67 -11.55 4.35
N CYS A 91 -11.61 -11.96 5.62
CA CYS A 91 -11.37 -11.08 6.75
C CYS A 91 -10.06 -11.43 7.46
N ALA A 92 -9.42 -10.42 8.02
CA ALA A 92 -8.38 -10.57 9.03
C ALA A 92 -8.90 -10.14 10.40
N LYS A 93 -8.31 -10.69 11.46
CA LYS A 93 -8.73 -10.50 12.85
C LYS A 93 -7.60 -9.90 13.68
N LEU A 94 -7.93 -9.50 14.91
CA LEU A 94 -6.96 -9.10 15.91
C LEU A 94 -5.83 -10.14 16.02
N SER A 95 -4.60 -9.67 16.06
CA SER A 95 -3.37 -10.46 16.15
C SER A 95 -2.97 -11.23 14.90
N ASP A 96 -3.75 -11.18 13.81
CA ASP A 96 -3.25 -11.62 12.53
C ASP A 96 -2.12 -10.71 12.05
N THR A 97 -1.18 -11.27 11.30
CA THR A 97 -0.20 -10.51 10.54
C THR A 97 -0.59 -10.56 9.06
N ILE A 98 -0.62 -9.41 8.41
CA ILE A 98 -0.94 -9.29 7.00
C ILE A 98 0.29 -8.87 6.18
N LEU A 99 0.36 -9.40 4.96
CA LEU A 99 1.35 -9.03 3.94
C LEU A 99 0.67 -8.16 2.90
N ILE A 100 1.27 -7.01 2.61
CA ILE A 100 0.72 -6.02 1.68
C ILE A 100 1.72 -5.86 0.54
N ASN A 101 1.32 -6.27 -0.66
CA ASN A 101 2.17 -6.23 -1.85
C ASN A 101 1.60 -5.26 -2.87
N GLY A 102 2.35 -4.21 -3.21
CA GLY A 102 2.00 -3.25 -4.25
C GLY A 102 2.92 -3.36 -5.46
N THR A 103 2.36 -3.30 -6.65
CA THR A 103 3.09 -3.46 -7.91
C THR A 103 2.66 -2.41 -8.91
N LEU A 104 3.63 -1.71 -9.51
CA LEU A 104 3.43 -0.89 -10.70
C LEU A 104 3.37 -1.82 -11.91
N LEU A 105 2.21 -1.87 -12.56
CA LEU A 105 1.97 -2.74 -13.72
C LEU A 105 2.41 -2.08 -15.03
N HIS A 106 2.05 -0.82 -15.19
CA HIS A 106 2.34 -0.04 -16.39
C HIS A 106 2.31 1.45 -16.07
N CYS A 107 3.20 2.19 -16.70
CA CYS A 107 3.29 3.63 -16.48
C CYS A 107 3.65 4.35 -17.78
N THR A 108 2.96 5.46 -18.02
CA THR A 108 3.27 6.44 -19.06
C THR A 108 3.60 7.77 -18.39
N ASN A 109 3.86 8.80 -19.18
CA ASN A 109 4.03 10.16 -18.66
C ASN A 109 2.74 10.80 -18.12
N LYS A 110 1.58 10.15 -18.32
CA LYS A 110 0.26 10.67 -17.92
C LYS A 110 -0.41 9.83 -16.84
N LEU A 111 -0.27 8.50 -16.91
CA LEU A 111 -0.99 7.55 -16.07
C LEU A 111 -0.06 6.45 -15.54
N ALA A 112 -0.36 6.00 -14.34
CA ALA A 112 0.20 4.79 -13.75
C ALA A 112 -0.93 3.83 -13.40
N HIS A 113 -0.77 2.57 -13.80
CA HIS A 113 -1.65 1.47 -13.47
C HIS A 113 -0.96 0.58 -12.44
N THR A 114 -1.59 0.42 -11.29
CA THR A 114 -1.03 -0.36 -10.18
C THR A 114 -2.02 -1.38 -9.68
N ARG A 115 -1.50 -2.35 -8.96
CA ARG A 115 -2.27 -3.39 -8.28
C ARG A 115 -1.67 -3.68 -6.92
N ALA A 116 -2.50 -4.07 -5.98
CA ALA A 116 -2.04 -4.57 -4.69
C ALA A 116 -2.87 -5.76 -4.23
N GLU A 117 -2.24 -6.62 -3.44
CA GLU A 117 -2.86 -7.73 -2.75
C GLU A 117 -2.50 -7.67 -1.26
N ILE A 118 -3.46 -8.04 -0.43
CA ILE A 118 -3.27 -8.19 1.02
C ILE A 118 -3.62 -9.62 1.40
N ARG A 119 -2.66 -10.32 2.00
CA ARG A 119 -2.80 -11.72 2.41
C ARG A 119 -2.51 -11.90 3.88
N ARG A 120 -3.17 -12.83 4.52
CA ARG A 120 -2.80 -13.25 5.88
C ARG A 120 -1.52 -14.08 5.83
N LYS A 121 -0.55 -13.71 6.66
CA LYS A 121 0.78 -14.32 6.63
C LYS A 121 0.76 -15.80 7.01
N SER A 122 -0.08 -16.19 7.96
CA SER A 122 -0.07 -17.55 8.54
C SER A 122 -0.48 -18.64 7.55
N ASP A 123 -1.40 -18.36 6.62
CA ASP A 123 -1.97 -19.34 5.69
C ASP A 123 -2.05 -18.84 4.24
N ASN A 124 -1.53 -17.64 3.97
CA ASN A 124 -1.54 -17.00 2.65
C ASN A 124 -2.95 -16.74 2.09
N LEU A 125 -3.98 -16.70 2.95
CA LEU A 125 -5.35 -16.39 2.54
C LEU A 125 -5.44 -14.97 1.97
N LEU A 126 -6.06 -14.83 0.81
CA LEU A 126 -6.30 -13.53 0.19
C LEU A 126 -7.37 -12.78 0.99
N ILE A 127 -6.99 -11.67 1.63
CA ILE A 127 -7.88 -10.82 2.43
C ILE A 127 -8.53 -9.74 1.57
N ALA A 128 -7.72 -9.05 0.78
CA ALA A 128 -8.19 -8.00 -0.11
C ALA A 128 -7.26 -7.85 -1.32
N TYR A 129 -7.79 -7.29 -2.38
CA TYR A 129 -6.98 -6.86 -3.51
C TYR A 129 -7.63 -5.65 -4.18
N GLY A 130 -6.82 -4.89 -4.90
CA GLY A 130 -7.31 -3.73 -5.59
C GLY A 130 -6.43 -3.31 -6.75
N GLN A 131 -7.02 -2.47 -7.60
CA GLN A 131 -6.34 -1.76 -8.68
C GLN A 131 -6.43 -0.26 -8.43
N HIS A 132 -5.34 0.43 -8.61
CA HIS A 132 -5.25 1.85 -8.36
C HIS A 132 -4.64 2.54 -9.57
N THR A 133 -5.40 3.41 -10.22
CA THR A 133 -4.94 4.22 -11.34
C THR A 133 -4.66 5.62 -10.84
N LYS A 134 -3.48 6.14 -11.17
CA LYS A 134 -3.04 7.47 -10.79
C LYS A 134 -2.65 8.27 -12.03
N ALA A 135 -2.85 9.58 -11.97
CA ALA A 135 -2.45 10.51 -13.01
C ALA A 135 -1.27 11.38 -12.56
N PHE A 136 -0.50 11.84 -13.54
CA PHE A 136 0.54 12.83 -13.35
C PHE A 136 0.10 14.13 -14.02
N PRO A 137 -0.59 15.04 -13.32
CA PRO A 137 -1.01 16.31 -13.88
C PRO A 137 0.20 17.13 -14.31
N LYS A 138 0.08 17.84 -15.43
CA LYS A 138 1.11 18.82 -15.80
C LYS A 138 1.17 19.88 -14.71
N LYS A 139 2.40 20.18 -14.23
CA LYS A 139 2.60 21.32 -13.34
C LYS A 139 2.13 22.57 -14.06
N SER A 140 1.26 23.35 -13.42
CA SER A 140 0.90 24.69 -13.90
C SER A 140 2.17 25.51 -13.98
N GLN A 141 2.39 26.15 -15.13
CA GLN A 141 3.50 27.10 -15.34
C GLN A 141 3.28 28.35 -14.52
#